data_a89f6a186e01e36feea0c480e5400f60
#
_entry.id   a89f6a186e01e36feea0c480e5400f60
#
_cell.length_a   1.000
_cell.length_b   1.000
_cell.length_c   1.000
_cell.angle_alpha   90.00
_cell.angle_beta   90.00
_cell.angle_gamma   90.00
#
_symmetry.space_group_name_H-M   'P 1'
#
loop_
_entity.id
_entity.type
_entity.pdbx_description
1 polymer ?
#
loop_
_entity_poly.entity_id
_entity_poly.type
_entity_poly.pdbx_seq_one_letter_code
_entity_poly.pdbx_strand_id
1 'polypeptide(L)'
;MVKLHPGKEDLREGWMDSDNEMARRAGWSLTTERVINRPDGLDLDGLLTRLESSMSREVATVQWTMNYCLAEIGINFAEHRSRAIAIGEALGLFRDYPVSKGCTSPFAPIWIAEMVRRQS
;
A
#
# COMPACT_ATOMS: atom_id res chain seq x y z
N MET A 1 5.80 0.63 24.21
CA MET A 1 6.01 0.10 22.86
C MET A 1 5.47 -1.33 22.80
N VAL A 2 4.55 -1.57 21.90
CA VAL A 2 4.00 -2.92 21.73
C VAL A 2 4.98 -3.70 20.86
N LYS A 3 5.62 -4.70 21.44
CA LYS A 3 6.45 -5.61 20.64
C LYS A 3 5.52 -6.48 19.81
N LEU A 4 5.78 -6.52 18.49
CA LEU A 4 5.08 -7.46 17.64
C LEU A 4 5.49 -8.87 18.04
N HIS A 5 4.49 -9.68 18.33
CA HIS A 5 4.73 -11.08 18.60
C HIS A 5 5.22 -11.72 17.29
N PRO A 6 6.34 -12.49 17.32
CA PRO A 6 6.85 -13.11 16.10
C PRO A 6 5.79 -13.87 15.29
N GLY A 7 4.84 -14.50 15.97
CA GLY A 7 3.74 -15.22 15.31
C GLY A 7 2.82 -14.31 14.50
N LYS A 8 2.65 -13.06 14.90
CA LYS A 8 1.82 -12.11 14.16
C LYS A 8 2.45 -11.72 12.83
N GLU A 9 3.78 -11.56 12.79
CA GLU A 9 4.49 -11.27 11.54
C GLU A 9 4.41 -12.45 10.58
N ASP A 10 4.60 -13.67 11.08
CA ASP A 10 4.48 -14.86 10.26
C ASP A 10 3.06 -15.01 9.71
N LEU A 11 2.06 -14.69 10.52
CA LEU A 11 0.66 -14.74 10.12
C LEU A 11 0.36 -13.70 9.04
N ARG A 12 0.83 -12.47 9.22
CA ARG A 12 0.65 -11.38 8.24
C ARG A 12 1.25 -11.78 6.89
N GLU A 13 2.50 -12.24 6.90
CA GLU A 13 3.19 -12.64 5.68
C GLU A 13 2.53 -13.86 5.02
N GLY A 14 2.11 -14.83 5.82
CA GLY A 14 1.41 -16.00 5.31
C GLY A 14 0.08 -15.64 4.65
N TRP A 15 -0.65 -14.70 5.24
CA TRP A 15 -1.91 -14.24 4.66
C TRP A 15 -1.70 -13.52 3.33
N MET A 16 -0.62 -12.72 3.20
CA MET A 16 -0.31 -12.05 1.93
C MET A 16 -0.06 -13.05 0.80
N ASP A 17 0.44 -14.24 1.13
CA ASP A 17 0.75 -15.29 0.16
C ASP A 17 -0.36 -16.35 0.03
N SER A 18 -1.46 -16.19 0.76
CA SER A 18 -2.55 -17.17 0.78
C SER A 18 -3.28 -17.25 -0.56
N ASP A 19 -3.79 -18.43 -0.88
CA ASP A 19 -4.68 -18.61 -2.03
C ASP A 19 -6.07 -18.03 -1.78
N ASN A 20 -6.40 -17.73 -0.54
CA ASN A 20 -7.69 -17.16 -0.17
C ASN A 20 -7.66 -15.65 -0.34
N GLU A 21 -8.60 -15.11 -1.11
CA GLU A 21 -8.68 -13.68 -1.40
C GLU A 21 -8.83 -12.84 -0.13
N MET A 22 -9.69 -13.27 0.79
CA MET A 22 -9.93 -12.53 2.04
C MET A 22 -8.68 -12.51 2.93
N ALA A 23 -7.93 -13.61 2.94
CA ALA A 23 -6.68 -13.68 3.70
C ALA A 23 -5.63 -12.75 3.09
N ARG A 24 -5.51 -12.73 1.76
CA ARG A 24 -4.57 -11.79 1.09
C ARG A 24 -4.95 -10.35 1.39
N ARG A 25 -6.23 -10.02 1.32
CA ARG A 25 -6.72 -8.68 1.64
C ARG A 25 -6.38 -8.30 3.08
N ALA A 26 -6.60 -9.22 4.03
CA ALA A 26 -6.27 -9.00 5.44
C ALA A 26 -4.76 -8.81 5.64
N GLY A 27 -3.95 -9.61 4.97
CA GLY A 27 -2.48 -9.49 5.04
C GLY A 27 -1.99 -8.12 4.56
N TRP A 28 -2.54 -7.62 3.45
CA TRP A 28 -2.18 -6.31 2.95
C TRP A 28 -2.70 -5.17 3.84
N SER A 29 -3.89 -5.34 4.44
CA SER A 29 -4.42 -4.36 5.40
C SER A 29 -3.54 -4.26 6.63
N LEU A 30 -3.08 -5.39 7.16
CA LEU A 30 -2.16 -5.41 8.29
C LEU A 30 -0.81 -4.81 7.93
N THR A 31 -0.34 -5.05 6.70
CA THR A 31 0.90 -4.47 6.21
C THR A 31 0.79 -2.95 6.13
N THR A 32 -0.32 -2.43 5.62
CA THR A 32 -0.57 -0.99 5.57
C THR A 32 -0.60 -0.38 6.97
N GLU A 33 -1.27 -1.03 7.90
CA GLU A 33 -1.31 -0.57 9.29
C GLU A 33 0.11 -0.49 9.87
N ARG A 34 0.94 -1.48 9.57
CA ARG A 34 2.32 -1.49 10.03
C ARG A 34 3.15 -0.37 9.40
N VAL A 35 2.94 -0.09 8.11
CA VAL A 35 3.60 1.03 7.41
C VAL A 35 3.29 2.36 8.11
N ILE A 36 2.04 2.55 8.49
CA ILE A 36 1.59 3.80 9.10
C ILE A 36 2.08 3.93 10.55
N ASN A 37 1.95 2.88 11.34
CA ASN A 37 2.11 2.97 12.79
C ASN A 37 3.40 2.36 13.34
N ARG A 38 3.95 1.35 12.66
CA ARG A 38 5.09 0.59 13.20
C ARG A 38 6.02 0.12 12.08
N PRO A 39 6.63 1.05 11.33
CA PRO A 39 7.44 0.68 10.17
C PRO A 39 8.81 0.08 10.50
N ASP A 40 9.25 0.15 11.76
CA ASP A 40 10.58 -0.31 12.14
C ASP A 40 10.80 -1.77 11.75
N GLY A 41 11.90 -2.04 11.04
CA GLY A 41 12.23 -3.39 10.58
C GLY A 41 11.46 -3.86 9.37
N LEU A 42 10.56 -3.03 8.81
CA LEU A 42 9.80 -3.39 7.63
C LEU A 42 10.60 -3.07 6.37
N ASP A 43 10.69 -4.05 5.47
CA ASP A 43 11.40 -3.89 4.19
C ASP A 43 10.53 -3.16 3.18
N LEU A 44 10.60 -1.83 3.19
CA LEU A 44 9.79 -0.99 2.31
C LEU A 44 10.16 -1.17 0.84
N ASP A 45 11.46 -1.32 0.53
CA ASP A 45 11.89 -1.57 -0.84
C ASP A 45 11.33 -2.90 -1.36
N GLY A 46 11.36 -3.93 -0.53
CA GLY A 46 10.79 -5.23 -0.87
C GLY A 46 9.29 -5.15 -1.10
N LEU A 47 8.59 -4.39 -0.27
CA LEU A 47 7.15 -4.18 -0.44
C LEU A 47 6.83 -3.45 -1.75
N LEU A 48 7.60 -2.42 -2.08
CA LEU A 48 7.41 -1.69 -3.34
C LEU A 48 7.65 -2.60 -4.54
N THR A 49 8.70 -3.42 -4.50
CA THR A 49 8.99 -4.40 -5.55
C THR A 49 7.82 -5.38 -5.71
N ARG A 50 7.29 -5.86 -4.61
CA ARG A 50 6.15 -6.79 -4.61
C ARG A 50 4.89 -6.14 -5.18
N LEU A 51 4.60 -4.90 -4.79
CA LEU A 51 3.47 -4.14 -5.33
C LEU A 51 3.60 -3.97 -6.84
N GLU A 52 4.79 -3.57 -7.28
CA GLU A 52 5.07 -3.36 -8.70
C GLU A 52 4.85 -4.62 -9.53
N SER A 53 5.27 -5.77 -9.02
CA SER A 53 5.25 -7.02 -9.78
C SER A 53 3.91 -7.76 -9.73
N SER A 54 3.09 -7.54 -8.71
CA SER A 54 1.90 -8.38 -8.50
C SER A 54 0.57 -7.64 -8.45
N MET A 55 0.55 -6.33 -8.18
CA MET A 55 -0.71 -5.62 -7.97
C MET A 55 -1.63 -5.65 -9.19
N SER A 56 -1.08 -5.51 -10.40
CA SER A 56 -1.89 -5.48 -11.61
C SER A 56 -2.58 -6.82 -11.93
N ARG A 57 -2.08 -7.91 -11.34
CA ARG A 57 -2.60 -9.25 -11.57
C ARG A 57 -3.58 -9.72 -10.50
N GLU A 58 -3.79 -8.91 -9.47
CA GLU A 58 -4.65 -9.28 -8.37
C GLU A 58 -6.12 -9.00 -8.66
N VAL A 59 -6.99 -9.66 -7.89
CA VAL A 59 -8.43 -9.39 -7.94
C VAL A 59 -8.72 -7.99 -7.36
N ALA A 60 -9.83 -7.40 -7.75
CA ALA A 60 -10.15 -6.00 -7.47
C ALA A 60 -10.09 -5.64 -5.97
N THR A 61 -10.60 -6.49 -5.10
CA THR A 61 -10.62 -6.23 -3.65
C THR A 61 -9.22 -6.19 -3.05
N VAL A 62 -8.34 -7.07 -3.53
CA VAL A 62 -6.95 -7.11 -3.09
C VAL A 62 -6.16 -5.95 -3.70
N GLN A 63 -6.40 -5.64 -4.97
CA GLN A 63 -5.80 -4.46 -5.61
C GLN A 63 -6.07 -3.18 -4.82
N TRP A 64 -7.30 -3.03 -4.34
CA TRP A 64 -7.68 -1.86 -3.56
C TRP A 64 -6.83 -1.72 -2.29
N THR A 65 -6.68 -2.82 -1.55
CA THR A 65 -5.85 -2.83 -0.33
C THR A 65 -4.36 -2.64 -0.63
N MET A 66 -3.86 -3.22 -1.71
CA MET A 66 -2.47 -3.04 -2.14
C MET A 66 -2.20 -1.59 -2.54
N ASN A 67 -3.15 -0.97 -3.24
CA ASN A 67 -3.04 0.42 -3.64
C ASN A 67 -2.99 1.35 -2.42
N TYR A 68 -3.75 1.04 -1.39
CA TYR A 68 -3.72 1.77 -0.13
C TYR A 68 -2.32 1.69 0.49
N CYS A 69 -1.72 0.49 0.49
CA CYS A 69 -0.36 0.29 1.00
C CYS A 69 0.66 1.12 0.20
N LEU A 70 0.56 1.09 -1.12
CA LEU A 70 1.44 1.88 -2.01
C LEU A 70 1.35 3.37 -1.69
N ALA A 71 0.13 3.89 -1.57
CA ALA A 71 -0.09 5.30 -1.25
C ALA A 71 0.51 5.66 0.11
N GLU A 72 0.29 4.84 1.13
CA GLU A 72 0.80 5.13 2.47
C GLU A 72 2.32 5.11 2.54
N ILE A 73 2.99 4.23 1.79
CA ILE A 73 4.45 4.25 1.71
C ILE A 73 4.91 5.58 1.11
N GLY A 74 4.28 6.02 0.02
CA GLY A 74 4.65 7.28 -0.62
C GLY A 74 4.34 8.51 0.22
N ILE A 75 3.29 8.47 1.03
CA ILE A 75 2.91 9.59 1.90
C ILE A 75 3.85 9.71 3.09
N ASN A 76 4.19 8.59 3.73
CA ASN A 76 4.89 8.60 5.00
C ASN A 76 6.41 8.55 4.91
N PHE A 77 6.97 8.18 3.75
CA PHE A 77 8.41 8.00 3.57
C PHE A 77 8.92 8.78 2.38
N ALA A 78 9.51 9.94 2.65
CA ALA A 78 10.02 10.83 1.61
C ALA A 78 11.04 10.13 0.70
N GLU A 79 11.88 9.27 1.25
CA GLU A 79 12.91 8.54 0.51
C GLU A 79 12.34 7.49 -0.46
N HIS A 80 11.10 7.05 -0.24
CA HIS A 80 10.44 6.07 -1.12
C HIS A 80 9.35 6.68 -2.00
N ARG A 81 9.10 7.96 -1.84
CA ARG A 81 7.97 8.66 -2.49
C ARG A 81 8.06 8.62 -4.01
N SER A 82 9.22 8.96 -4.55
CA SER A 82 9.40 8.98 -6.01
C SER A 82 9.15 7.61 -6.63
N ARG A 83 9.62 6.56 -5.97
CA ARG A 83 9.42 5.20 -6.46
C ARG A 83 7.96 4.78 -6.37
N ALA A 84 7.28 5.12 -5.27
CA ALA A 84 5.86 4.82 -5.11
C ALA A 84 5.02 5.51 -6.19
N ILE A 85 5.31 6.77 -6.47
CA ILE A 85 4.64 7.52 -7.53
C ILE A 85 4.91 6.89 -8.89
N ALA A 86 6.16 6.52 -9.18
CA ALA A 86 6.53 5.89 -10.44
C ALA A 86 5.79 4.55 -10.64
N ILE A 87 5.66 3.75 -9.59
CA ILE A 87 4.91 2.49 -9.64
C ILE A 87 3.44 2.78 -9.95
N GLY A 88 2.84 3.73 -9.25
CA GLY A 88 1.45 4.12 -9.51
C GLY A 88 1.21 4.59 -10.93
N GLU A 89 2.12 5.39 -11.46
CA GLU A 89 2.04 5.86 -12.85
C GLU A 89 2.15 4.70 -13.85
N ALA A 90 3.11 3.81 -13.62
CA ALA A 90 3.36 2.68 -14.52
C ALA A 90 2.17 1.72 -14.55
N LEU A 91 1.58 1.42 -13.40
CA LEU A 91 0.45 0.50 -13.32
C LEU A 91 -0.86 1.14 -13.76
N GLY A 92 -1.03 2.44 -13.54
CA GLY A 92 -2.21 3.19 -13.96
C GLY A 92 -3.52 2.79 -13.28
N LEU A 93 -3.46 2.01 -12.20
CA LEU A 93 -4.66 1.54 -11.52
C LEU A 93 -5.41 2.68 -10.85
N PHE A 94 -6.73 2.70 -11.02
CA PHE A 94 -7.65 3.70 -10.46
C PHE A 94 -7.47 5.11 -11.01
N ARG A 95 -6.75 5.27 -12.13
CA ARG A 95 -6.51 6.59 -12.74
C ARG A 95 -7.82 7.33 -13.04
N ASP A 96 -8.77 6.64 -13.64
CA ASP A 96 -10.04 7.21 -14.05
C ASP A 96 -11.19 6.86 -13.10
N TYR A 97 -10.85 6.46 -11.87
CA TYR A 97 -11.87 6.09 -10.89
C TYR A 97 -12.69 7.31 -10.51
N PRO A 98 -14.04 7.24 -10.62
CA PRO A 98 -14.89 8.39 -10.33
C PRO A 98 -14.84 8.75 -8.83
N VAL A 99 -14.71 10.05 -8.55
CA VAL A 99 -14.70 10.56 -7.18
C VAL A 99 -15.68 11.72 -7.06
N SER A 100 -16.29 11.84 -5.90
CA SER A 100 -17.17 12.95 -5.59
C SER A 100 -16.36 14.23 -5.44
N LYS A 101 -17.01 15.37 -5.69
CA LYS A 101 -16.39 16.68 -5.52
C LYS A 101 -15.86 16.81 -4.08
N GLY A 102 -14.62 17.23 -3.96
CA GLY A 102 -13.97 17.37 -2.67
C GLY A 102 -13.27 16.13 -2.14
N CYS A 103 -13.44 15.00 -2.81
CA CYS A 103 -12.75 13.75 -2.44
C CYS A 103 -11.46 13.60 -3.23
N THR A 104 -10.48 12.94 -2.61
CA THR A 104 -9.19 12.67 -3.25
C THR A 104 -9.29 11.44 -4.15
N SER A 105 -8.68 11.52 -5.33
CA SER A 105 -8.61 10.37 -6.24
C SER A 105 -7.86 9.20 -5.60
N PRO A 106 -8.32 7.95 -5.80
CA PRO A 106 -7.57 6.78 -5.34
C PRO A 106 -6.36 6.45 -6.23
N PHE A 107 -6.16 7.15 -7.34
CA PHE A 107 -4.95 6.99 -8.16
C PHE A 107 -3.74 7.39 -7.30
N ALA A 108 -2.84 6.44 -7.00
CA ALA A 108 -1.79 6.63 -6.01
C ALA A 108 -0.95 7.89 -6.23
N PRO A 109 -0.48 8.22 -7.45
CA PRO A 109 0.30 9.45 -7.65
C PRO A 109 -0.45 10.72 -7.23
N ILE A 110 -1.74 10.81 -7.53
CA ILE A 110 -2.56 11.96 -7.13
C ILE A 110 -2.78 11.96 -5.62
N TRP A 111 -3.09 10.79 -5.06
CA TRP A 111 -3.33 10.61 -3.63
C TRP A 111 -2.10 11.02 -2.83
N ILE A 112 -0.93 10.50 -3.20
CA ILE A 112 0.34 10.82 -2.52
C ILE A 112 0.60 12.33 -2.59
N ALA A 113 0.50 12.92 -3.77
CA ALA A 113 0.76 14.35 -3.96
C ALA A 113 -0.16 15.21 -3.10
N GLU A 114 -1.45 14.88 -3.07
CA GLU A 114 -2.43 15.64 -2.29
C GLU A 114 -2.17 15.55 -0.78
N MET A 115 -1.88 14.35 -0.28
CA MET A 115 -1.64 14.16 1.16
C MET A 115 -0.34 14.83 1.60
N VAL A 116 0.69 14.78 0.77
CA VAL A 116 1.96 15.48 1.05
C VAL A 116 1.75 16.98 1.08
N ARG A 117 0.96 17.50 0.14
CA ARG A 117 0.62 18.93 0.11
C ARG A 117 -0.07 19.36 1.41
N ARG A 118 -0.98 18.54 1.93
CA ARG A 118 -1.70 18.85 3.18
C ARG A 118 -0.80 18.84 4.40
N GLN A 119 0.30 18.10 4.35
CA GLN A 119 1.25 18.01 5.47
C GLN A 119 2.20 19.21 5.54
N SER A 120 2.35 19.96 4.47
CA SER A 120 3.28 21.08 4.41
C SER A 120 2.67 22.43 4.76
#